data_936e7950bfba2d7f44d002941ba12cc2
#
_entry.id   936e7950bfba2d7f44d002941ba12cc2
#
_cell.length_a   1.000
_cell.length_b   1.000
_cell.length_c   1.000
_cell.angle_alpha   90.00
_cell.angle_beta   90.00
_cell.angle_gamma   90.00
#
_symmetry.space_group_name_H-M   'P 1'
#
loop_
_entity.id
_entity.type
_entity.pdbx_description
1 polymer ?
#
loop_
_entity_poly.entity_id
_entity_poly.type
_entity_poly.pdbx_seq_one_letter_code
_entity_poly.pdbx_strand_id
1 'polypeptide(L)'
;MKNIYNLADYLEQAYIQIKFKIMLLKKLQLKTIDYKFALTVCFFLFFAPIITAQEIIPDVVAEKPVEAPSGGKLKIDGIIATVGDYIVLDSDIDKGFLEITAQGGSTKDITRCQMLGKLLEDKLYAHQAIQDSIIVSDAEVRGMMEERLNYMTQQVGGDISKVVEYYKKSSVEEFKTYFADILKEQKLASEMRDKIIKDVEITPEEVRNFFKKIPKDELPTFGAEMEVAQIVVEPKVSKEDKQKVIDRLNAIRQDVLDGSSFATKAVLYSQDPGSSPNGGYYKMNRKTAFVKEFKDVAFSLQAGEISQPFETTFGFHIIMVEKIKGQEVELRHILIAPTVSEAALKEAKERITNIRNKIVGNEISFADAARTESDEKETRTNGGTLVNPTTQDTRFELTKMDPTLYSQVSNLKGNEITQPLLNTDDKGKKTYKLITVTNRIDEHTADYAKDYTKIKELALKEKQINAIAKWFDTKIKDTYIKIIGEYKECAFANNWLKK
;
A
#
# COMPACT_ATOMS: atom_id res chain seq x y z
N MET A 1 -3.74 -4.95 -2.75
CA MET A 1 -2.63 -4.43 -1.96
C MET A 1 -2.11 -3.15 -2.59
N LYS A 2 -2.80 -2.03 -2.36
CA LYS A 2 -2.29 -0.68 -2.67
C LYS A 2 -2.95 0.27 -1.69
N ASN A 3 -2.16 1.05 -0.99
CA ASN A 3 -2.43 2.10 -0.02
C ASN A 3 -2.35 1.68 1.46
N ILE A 4 -1.15 1.25 1.85
CA ILE A 4 -0.68 1.61 3.19
C ILE A 4 0.02 2.95 2.98
N TYR A 5 -0.71 4.05 3.18
CA TYR A 5 -0.08 5.35 3.36
C TYR A 5 0.73 5.26 4.65
N ASN A 6 2.02 5.22 4.46
CA ASN A 6 3.02 4.86 5.43
C ASN A 6 3.05 5.96 6.51
N LEU A 7 2.84 5.57 7.77
CA LEU A 7 3.12 6.41 8.94
C LEU A 7 4.54 6.99 8.87
N ALA A 8 5.47 6.29 8.20
CA ALA A 8 6.81 6.78 7.89
C ALA A 8 6.78 8.05 7.04
N ASP A 9 5.90 8.16 6.02
CA ASP A 9 5.76 9.39 5.22
C ASP A 9 5.19 10.54 6.06
N TYR A 10 4.31 10.25 7.01
CA TYR A 10 3.76 11.26 7.92
C TYR A 10 4.79 11.73 8.95
N LEU A 11 5.57 10.80 9.51
CA LEU A 11 6.66 11.12 10.45
C LEU A 11 7.82 11.83 9.73
N GLU A 12 8.10 11.48 8.49
CA GLU A 12 9.07 12.18 7.64
C GLU A 12 8.57 13.59 7.28
N GLN A 13 7.28 13.77 7.02
CA GLN A 13 6.68 15.11 6.84
C GLN A 13 6.72 15.94 8.12
N ALA A 14 6.43 15.34 9.28
CA ALA A 14 6.53 16.02 10.57
C ALA A 14 7.99 16.38 10.89
N TYR A 15 8.94 15.51 10.60
CA TYR A 15 10.38 15.76 10.77
C TYR A 15 10.88 16.88 9.85
N ILE A 16 10.46 16.90 8.59
CA ILE A 16 10.79 17.98 7.63
C ILE A 16 10.15 19.31 8.08
N GLN A 17 8.91 19.29 8.56
CA GLN A 17 8.23 20.48 9.09
C GLN A 17 8.92 21.01 10.37
N ILE A 18 9.34 20.12 11.26
CA ILE A 18 10.08 20.51 12.49
C ILE A 18 11.45 21.07 12.13
N LYS A 19 12.18 20.44 11.19
CA LYS A 19 13.46 20.96 10.69
C LYS A 19 13.32 22.31 10.00
N PHE A 20 12.27 22.48 9.19
CA PHE A 20 11.99 23.75 8.53
C PHE A 20 11.58 24.84 9.52
N LYS A 21 10.84 24.51 10.58
CA LYS A 21 10.51 25.44 11.68
C LYS A 21 11.73 25.85 12.50
N ILE A 22 12.65 24.92 12.74
CA ILE A 22 13.94 25.21 13.41
C ILE A 22 14.78 26.14 12.52
N MET A 23 14.76 25.97 11.21
CA MET A 23 15.44 26.85 10.24
C MET A 23 14.81 28.26 10.20
N LEU A 24 13.48 28.37 10.30
CA LEU A 24 12.77 29.65 10.42
C LEU A 24 13.03 30.34 11.76
N LEU A 25 13.11 29.59 12.86
CA LEU A 25 13.44 30.12 14.20
C LEU A 25 14.91 30.59 14.29
N LYS A 26 15.84 29.98 13.55
CA LYS A 26 17.23 30.48 13.42
C LYS A 26 17.33 31.78 12.63
N LYS A 27 16.39 32.11 11.76
CA LYS A 27 16.32 33.41 11.04
C LYS A 27 15.75 34.56 11.89
N LEU A 28 15.02 34.24 12.96
CA LEU A 28 14.57 35.20 13.94
C LEU A 28 15.67 35.23 15.05
N GLN A 29 16.59 36.18 14.90
CA GLN A 29 17.68 36.43 15.87
C GLN A 29 17.14 36.54 17.30
N LEU A 30 17.16 35.46 18.05
CA LEU A 30 17.10 35.43 19.50
C LEU A 30 18.42 34.88 20.01
N LYS A 31 19.16 35.77 20.66
CA LYS A 31 20.49 35.55 21.27
C LYS A 31 20.43 34.41 22.30
N THR A 32 21.39 33.51 22.17
CA THR A 32 22.10 32.73 23.21
C THR A 32 21.27 31.97 24.25
N ILE A 33 21.13 30.65 24.02
CA ILE A 33 21.12 29.63 25.07
C ILE A 33 22.19 28.59 24.68
N ASP A 34 23.11 28.33 25.64
CA ASP A 34 24.30 27.49 25.47
C ASP A 34 23.95 26.04 25.10
N TYR A 35 24.38 25.63 23.92
CA TYR A 35 24.07 24.29 23.36
C TYR A 35 24.96 23.17 23.94
N LYS A 36 25.93 23.52 24.82
CA LYS A 36 26.81 22.52 25.46
C LYS A 36 26.17 21.66 26.54
N PHE A 37 24.94 21.98 26.98
CA PHE A 37 24.23 21.19 27.99
C PHE A 37 23.32 20.08 27.43
N ALA A 38 23.04 20.10 26.14
CA ALA A 38 22.16 19.09 25.48
C ALA A 38 22.89 17.83 24.97
N LEU A 39 24.22 17.85 24.90
CA LEU A 39 25.01 16.75 24.33
C LEU A 39 25.51 15.71 25.36
N THR A 40 25.31 15.96 26.68
CA THR A 40 25.81 15.07 27.73
C THR A 40 24.78 14.03 28.21
N VAL A 41 23.55 14.07 27.75
CA VAL A 41 22.49 13.15 28.20
C VAL A 41 22.24 11.97 27.21
N CYS A 42 22.78 12.02 26.00
CA CYS A 42 22.55 10.95 24.99
C CYS A 42 23.60 9.82 24.98
N PHE A 43 24.56 9.77 25.90
CA PHE A 43 25.66 8.77 25.85
C PHE A 43 25.59 7.62 26.87
N PHE A 44 24.49 7.48 27.62
CA PHE A 44 24.38 6.44 28.65
C PHE A 44 23.10 5.61 28.54
N LEU A 45 22.81 4.95 27.40
CA LEU A 45 21.79 3.89 27.34
C LEU A 45 22.05 2.91 26.17
N PHE A 46 23.24 2.32 26.14
CA PHE A 46 23.47 1.11 25.34
C PHE A 46 24.32 0.13 26.15
N PHE A 47 23.69 -0.56 27.10
CA PHE A 47 24.11 -1.88 27.56
C PHE A 47 23.06 -2.38 28.56
N ALA A 48 22.17 -3.27 28.14
CA ALA A 48 21.42 -4.14 29.02
C ALA A 48 21.19 -5.51 28.33
N PRO A 49 21.35 -6.61 29.06
CA PRO A 49 21.39 -7.95 28.52
C PRO A 49 19.99 -8.49 28.20
N ILE A 50 19.97 -9.43 27.26
CA ILE A 50 18.83 -10.24 26.88
C ILE A 50 18.31 -11.01 28.09
N ILE A 51 17.11 -10.66 28.58
CA ILE A 51 16.36 -11.47 29.54
C ILE A 51 15.11 -11.96 28.84
N THR A 52 14.96 -13.27 28.81
CA THR A 52 13.79 -14.01 28.31
C THR A 52 12.51 -13.51 28.97
N ALA A 53 11.55 -13.05 28.16
CA ALA A 53 10.24 -12.66 28.63
C ALA A 53 9.43 -13.92 29.00
N GLN A 54 9.20 -14.10 30.27
CA GLN A 54 8.15 -14.95 30.80
C GLN A 54 6.89 -14.10 30.95
N GLU A 55 5.80 -14.54 30.33
CA GLU A 55 4.48 -13.91 30.45
C GLU A 55 4.08 -13.84 31.93
N ILE A 56 3.99 -12.63 32.46
CA ILE A 56 3.28 -12.36 33.72
C ILE A 56 1.98 -11.67 33.32
N ILE A 57 0.90 -12.42 33.40
CA ILE A 57 -0.46 -11.90 33.38
C ILE A 57 -0.64 -11.10 34.67
N PRO A 58 -0.90 -9.78 34.67
CA PRO A 58 -1.22 -9.09 35.90
C PRO A 58 -2.66 -9.48 36.32
N ASP A 59 -2.79 -10.02 37.52
CA ASP A 59 -4.06 -10.20 38.18
C ASP A 59 -4.84 -8.90 38.18
N VAL A 60 -6.08 -8.98 37.71
CA VAL A 60 -7.05 -7.88 37.78
C VAL A 60 -7.36 -7.64 39.27
N VAL A 61 -6.70 -6.65 39.84
CA VAL A 61 -7.12 -6.11 41.14
C VAL A 61 -8.47 -5.45 40.91
N ALA A 62 -9.50 -6.04 41.48
CA ALA A 62 -10.83 -5.45 41.51
C ALA A 62 -10.75 -4.08 42.21
N GLU A 63 -10.81 -3.01 41.44
CA GLU A 63 -10.97 -1.67 41.97
C GLU A 63 -12.29 -1.60 42.71
N LYS A 64 -12.22 -1.17 43.96
CA LYS A 64 -13.41 -0.83 44.76
C LYS A 64 -14.25 0.20 44.00
N PRO A 65 -15.58 0.11 44.04
CA PRO A 65 -16.44 1.11 43.45
C PRO A 65 -16.08 2.49 44.02
N VAL A 66 -15.59 3.38 43.14
CA VAL A 66 -15.40 4.79 43.48
C VAL A 66 -16.81 5.36 43.69
N GLU A 67 -17.16 5.74 44.93
CA GLU A 67 -18.37 6.51 45.20
C GLU A 67 -18.40 7.75 44.29
N ALA A 68 -19.47 7.88 43.50
CA ALA A 68 -19.66 9.03 42.63
C ALA A 68 -19.72 10.30 43.50
N PRO A 69 -18.91 11.33 43.21
CA PRO A 69 -19.00 12.59 43.94
C PRO A 69 -20.37 13.19 43.71
N SER A 70 -21.13 13.31 44.78
CA SER A 70 -22.43 13.98 44.79
C SER A 70 -22.25 15.44 44.41
N GLY A 71 -22.83 15.86 43.26
CA GLY A 71 -23.02 17.27 42.92
C GLY A 71 -22.09 17.87 41.89
N GLY A 72 -21.26 17.07 41.17
CA GLY A 72 -20.48 17.55 40.00
C GLY A 72 -21.38 17.76 38.77
N LYS A 73 -21.34 18.93 38.15
CA LYS A 73 -21.93 19.15 36.82
C LYS A 73 -21.33 18.10 35.86
N LEU A 74 -22.20 17.25 35.31
CA LEU A 74 -21.76 16.31 34.25
C LEU A 74 -21.18 17.15 33.14
N LYS A 75 -19.86 17.01 32.85
CA LYS A 75 -19.22 17.69 31.71
C LYS A 75 -19.79 17.04 30.46
N ILE A 76 -20.81 17.64 29.86
CA ILE A 76 -21.26 17.28 28.52
C ILE A 76 -20.15 17.66 27.57
N ASP A 77 -19.88 16.81 26.59
CA ASP A 77 -18.86 17.06 25.53
C ASP A 77 -19.08 18.44 24.89
N GLY A 78 -18.08 19.31 24.97
CA GLY A 78 -18.20 20.71 24.59
C GLY A 78 -17.71 20.96 23.16
N ILE A 79 -18.43 21.86 22.46
CA ILE A 79 -17.92 22.40 21.19
C ILE A 79 -16.71 23.29 21.51
N ILE A 80 -15.56 22.97 20.94
CA ILE A 80 -14.29 23.69 21.10
C ILE A 80 -13.93 24.54 19.89
N ALA A 81 -14.42 24.15 18.70
CA ALA A 81 -14.24 24.95 17.51
C ALA A 81 -15.37 24.72 16.49
N THR A 82 -15.49 25.66 15.55
CA THR A 82 -16.35 25.57 14.35
C THR A 82 -15.56 25.99 13.13
N VAL A 83 -15.68 25.23 12.01
CA VAL A 83 -15.07 25.55 10.73
C VAL A 83 -16.14 25.37 9.64
N GLY A 84 -16.61 26.47 9.07
CA GLY A 84 -17.77 26.44 8.17
C GLY A 84 -18.96 25.75 8.82
N ASP A 85 -19.46 24.68 8.23
CA ASP A 85 -20.59 23.88 8.71
C ASP A 85 -20.20 22.77 9.70
N TYR A 86 -18.90 22.62 9.96
CA TYR A 86 -18.38 21.57 10.84
C TYR A 86 -18.14 22.08 12.25
N ILE A 87 -18.46 21.25 13.22
CA ILE A 87 -18.11 21.45 14.63
C ILE A 87 -16.98 20.52 15.02
N VAL A 88 -16.16 20.93 15.99
CA VAL A 88 -15.14 20.13 16.63
C VAL A 88 -15.45 20.06 18.12
N LEU A 89 -15.57 18.85 18.65
CA LEU A 89 -15.82 18.58 20.06
C LEU A 89 -14.49 18.33 20.80
N ASP A 90 -14.50 18.55 22.12
CA ASP A 90 -13.34 18.25 22.97
C ASP A 90 -12.94 16.76 22.87
N SER A 91 -13.94 15.86 22.81
CA SER A 91 -13.73 14.43 22.61
C SER A 91 -13.11 14.05 21.27
N ASP A 92 -13.22 14.89 20.25
CA ASP A 92 -12.63 14.58 18.93
C ASP A 92 -11.10 14.64 18.98
N ILE A 93 -10.53 15.45 19.87
CA ILE A 93 -9.09 15.44 20.15
C ILE A 93 -8.66 14.07 20.69
N ASP A 94 -9.41 13.54 21.66
CA ASP A 94 -9.09 12.25 22.28
C ASP A 94 -9.26 11.10 21.29
N LYS A 95 -10.29 11.16 20.43
CA LYS A 95 -10.47 10.21 19.31
C LYS A 95 -9.32 10.29 18.30
N GLY A 96 -8.82 11.48 17.98
CA GLY A 96 -7.66 11.66 17.11
C GLY A 96 -6.41 11.02 17.68
N PHE A 97 -6.16 11.13 18.96
CA PHE A 97 -5.06 10.41 19.63
C PHE A 97 -5.24 8.88 19.58
N LEU A 98 -6.45 8.39 19.81
CA LEU A 98 -6.77 6.97 19.72
C LEU A 98 -6.53 6.44 18.30
N GLU A 99 -6.92 7.19 17.29
CA GLU A 99 -6.73 6.80 15.89
C GLU A 99 -5.23 6.68 15.53
N ILE A 100 -4.41 7.64 15.93
CA ILE A 100 -2.94 7.58 15.75
C ILE A 100 -2.36 6.33 16.42
N THR A 101 -2.79 6.07 17.66
CA THR A 101 -2.31 4.90 18.41
C THR A 101 -2.75 3.58 17.78
N ALA A 102 -3.99 3.50 17.31
CA ALA A 102 -4.52 2.32 16.61
C ALA A 102 -3.78 2.02 15.30
N GLN A 103 -3.19 3.05 14.67
CA GLN A 103 -2.34 2.93 13.48
C GLN A 103 -0.86 2.63 13.82
N GLY A 104 -0.53 2.40 15.09
CA GLY A 104 0.84 2.13 15.56
C GLY A 104 1.70 3.37 15.74
N GLY A 105 1.11 4.58 15.68
CA GLY A 105 1.81 5.84 15.89
C GLY A 105 2.00 6.20 17.36
N SER A 106 3.00 7.04 17.65
CA SER A 106 3.24 7.60 18.99
C SER A 106 2.56 8.96 19.11
N THR A 107 1.83 9.17 20.20
CA THR A 107 1.18 10.44 20.54
C THR A 107 1.95 11.26 21.56
N LYS A 108 3.11 10.75 22.05
CA LYS A 108 3.88 11.35 23.18
C LYS A 108 4.29 12.79 22.94
N ASP A 109 4.59 13.15 21.69
CA ASP A 109 5.10 14.47 21.31
C ASP A 109 4.03 15.36 20.67
N ILE A 110 2.76 14.92 20.67
CA ILE A 110 1.64 15.65 20.07
C ILE A 110 0.79 16.27 21.17
N THR A 111 0.74 17.60 21.22
CA THR A 111 -0.11 18.32 22.17
C THR A 111 -1.57 18.36 21.71
N ARG A 112 -2.50 18.60 22.66
CA ARG A 112 -3.92 18.82 22.32
C ARG A 112 -4.11 19.98 21.35
N CYS A 113 -3.31 21.05 21.45
CA CYS A 113 -3.33 22.18 20.53
C CYS A 113 -2.92 21.77 19.10
N GLN A 114 -1.90 20.93 18.96
CA GLN A 114 -1.47 20.43 17.64
C GLN A 114 -2.52 19.48 17.04
N MET A 115 -3.13 18.61 17.85
CA MET A 115 -4.23 17.76 17.41
C MET A 115 -5.44 18.59 16.97
N LEU A 116 -5.82 19.62 17.74
CA LEU A 116 -6.87 20.54 17.33
C LEU A 116 -6.52 21.22 16.00
N GLY A 117 -5.28 21.69 15.85
CA GLY A 117 -4.81 22.28 14.58
C GLY A 117 -5.02 21.36 13.38
N LYS A 118 -4.71 20.07 13.54
CA LYS A 118 -4.94 19.04 12.50
C LYS A 118 -6.44 18.85 12.23
N LEU A 119 -7.27 18.75 13.26
CA LEU A 119 -8.72 18.63 13.09
C LEU A 119 -9.31 19.83 12.35
N LEU A 120 -8.86 21.05 12.67
CA LEU A 120 -9.27 22.27 11.94
C LEU A 120 -8.89 22.24 10.47
N GLU A 121 -7.69 21.71 10.15
CA GLU A 121 -7.23 21.52 8.77
C GLU A 121 -8.13 20.53 8.03
N ASP A 122 -8.40 19.37 8.61
CA ASP A 122 -9.24 18.33 8.00
C ASP A 122 -10.68 18.86 7.76
N LYS A 123 -11.25 19.57 8.75
CA LYS A 123 -12.57 20.20 8.62
C LYS A 123 -12.60 21.29 7.53
N LEU A 124 -11.55 22.11 7.41
CA LEU A 124 -11.48 23.13 6.37
C LEU A 124 -11.35 22.50 4.97
N TYR A 125 -10.56 21.45 4.83
CA TYR A 125 -10.49 20.69 3.57
C TYR A 125 -11.86 20.12 3.19
N ALA A 126 -12.53 19.41 4.12
CA ALA A 126 -13.84 18.82 3.86
C ALA A 126 -14.90 19.87 3.53
N HIS A 127 -14.92 20.99 4.24
CA HIS A 127 -15.83 22.12 3.95
C HIS A 127 -15.60 22.66 2.53
N GLN A 128 -14.36 22.96 2.16
CA GLN A 128 -14.03 23.47 0.84
C GLN A 128 -14.24 22.44 -0.27
N ALA A 129 -14.06 21.15 0.01
CA ALA A 129 -14.37 20.08 -0.95
C ALA A 129 -15.85 20.12 -1.36
N ILE A 130 -16.77 20.33 -0.41
CA ILE A 130 -18.20 20.48 -0.70
C ILE A 130 -18.47 21.75 -1.48
N GLN A 131 -17.87 22.89 -1.09
CA GLN A 131 -18.00 24.16 -1.82
C GLN A 131 -17.50 24.05 -3.26
N ASP A 132 -16.45 23.29 -3.47
CA ASP A 132 -15.84 23.02 -4.78
C ASP A 132 -16.53 21.87 -5.55
N SER A 133 -17.70 21.38 -5.08
CA SER A 133 -18.50 20.31 -5.68
C SER A 133 -17.75 18.99 -5.87
N ILE A 134 -16.83 18.66 -4.95
CA ILE A 134 -16.19 17.35 -4.92
C ILE A 134 -17.21 16.34 -4.38
N ILE A 135 -17.46 15.28 -5.15
CA ILE A 135 -18.46 14.26 -4.84
C ILE A 135 -17.74 12.99 -4.41
N VAL A 136 -18.06 12.51 -3.22
CA VAL A 136 -17.69 11.17 -2.72
C VAL A 136 -18.95 10.31 -2.68
N SER A 137 -18.97 9.24 -3.45
CA SER A 137 -20.15 8.39 -3.57
C SER A 137 -20.33 7.49 -2.34
N ASP A 138 -21.60 7.20 -1.98
CA ASP A 138 -21.90 6.29 -0.89
C ASP A 138 -21.42 4.84 -1.16
N ALA A 139 -21.28 4.46 -2.43
CA ALA A 139 -20.72 3.16 -2.80
C ALA A 139 -19.22 3.08 -2.48
N GLU A 140 -18.49 4.16 -2.73
CA GLU A 140 -17.07 4.27 -2.41
C GLU A 140 -16.85 4.26 -0.90
N VAL A 141 -17.65 5.04 -0.15
CA VAL A 141 -17.60 5.07 1.33
C VAL A 141 -17.88 3.68 1.91
N ARG A 142 -18.90 2.96 1.40
CA ARG A 142 -19.19 1.59 1.83
C ARG A 142 -18.03 0.64 1.56
N GLY A 143 -17.41 0.71 0.39
CA GLY A 143 -16.25 -0.12 0.05
C GLY A 143 -15.08 0.10 1.00
N MET A 144 -14.72 1.36 1.27
CA MET A 144 -13.66 1.71 2.23
C MET A 144 -14.03 1.25 3.66
N MET A 145 -15.29 1.40 4.05
CA MET A 145 -15.78 0.98 5.36
C MET A 145 -15.67 -0.54 5.53
N GLU A 146 -16.10 -1.33 4.57
CA GLU A 146 -16.03 -2.79 4.63
C GLU A 146 -14.59 -3.29 4.73
N GLU A 147 -13.68 -2.72 3.93
CA GLU A 147 -12.26 -3.06 3.97
C GLU A 147 -11.66 -2.74 5.35
N ARG A 148 -11.93 -1.53 5.87
CA ARG A 148 -11.41 -1.07 7.15
C ARG A 148 -11.99 -1.85 8.34
N LEU A 149 -13.29 -2.17 8.30
CA LEU A 149 -13.95 -2.99 9.30
C LEU A 149 -13.39 -4.41 9.34
N ASN A 150 -13.20 -5.03 8.18
CA ASN A 150 -12.59 -6.36 8.09
C ASN A 150 -11.19 -6.37 8.71
N TYR A 151 -10.37 -5.37 8.38
CA TYR A 151 -9.04 -5.23 8.97
C TYR A 151 -9.10 -5.09 10.49
N MET A 152 -9.91 -4.14 11.01
CA MET A 152 -10.03 -3.89 12.44
C MET A 152 -10.57 -5.12 13.19
N THR A 153 -11.57 -5.80 12.62
CA THR A 153 -12.17 -7.01 13.21
C THR A 153 -11.13 -8.14 13.30
N GLN A 154 -10.29 -8.32 12.28
CA GLN A 154 -9.21 -9.31 12.32
C GLN A 154 -8.19 -9.02 13.42
N GLN A 155 -7.84 -7.75 13.66
CA GLN A 155 -6.90 -7.34 14.71
C GLN A 155 -7.41 -7.66 16.14
N VAL A 156 -8.72 -7.73 16.33
CA VAL A 156 -9.34 -8.05 17.64
C VAL A 156 -9.86 -9.49 17.75
N GLY A 157 -9.36 -10.39 16.88
CA GLY A 157 -9.67 -11.81 16.92
C GLY A 157 -10.98 -12.21 16.24
N GLY A 158 -11.45 -11.43 15.25
CA GLY A 158 -12.62 -11.75 14.43
C GLY A 158 -13.96 -11.30 15.00
N ASP A 159 -13.97 -10.61 16.13
CA ASP A 159 -15.20 -10.17 16.80
C ASP A 159 -15.42 -8.66 16.64
N ILE A 160 -16.38 -8.28 15.80
CA ILE A 160 -16.75 -6.88 15.56
C ILE A 160 -17.29 -6.18 16.80
N SER A 161 -17.85 -6.92 17.77
CA SER A 161 -18.41 -6.34 19.00
C SER A 161 -17.33 -5.62 19.81
N LYS A 162 -16.10 -6.13 19.81
CA LYS A 162 -14.95 -5.49 20.46
C LYS A 162 -14.57 -4.16 19.81
N VAL A 163 -14.72 -4.05 18.49
CA VAL A 163 -14.49 -2.79 17.76
C VAL A 163 -15.57 -1.78 18.17
N VAL A 164 -16.84 -2.19 18.22
CA VAL A 164 -17.98 -1.35 18.62
C VAL A 164 -17.80 -0.83 20.06
N GLU A 165 -17.41 -1.71 20.98
CA GLU A 165 -17.13 -1.38 22.38
C GLU A 165 -15.97 -0.39 22.52
N TYR A 166 -14.87 -0.62 21.77
CA TYR A 166 -13.72 0.29 21.74
C TYR A 166 -14.11 1.72 21.33
N TYR A 167 -15.01 1.86 20.34
CA TYR A 167 -15.55 3.16 19.92
C TYR A 167 -16.73 3.63 20.79
N LYS A 168 -17.06 2.92 21.86
CA LYS A 168 -18.14 3.26 22.81
C LYS A 168 -19.49 3.47 22.11
N LYS A 169 -19.80 2.61 21.14
CA LYS A 169 -21.07 2.63 20.43
C LYS A 169 -22.01 1.56 20.97
N SER A 170 -23.32 1.81 20.87
CA SER A 170 -24.34 0.93 21.43
C SER A 170 -24.68 -0.26 20.52
N SER A 171 -24.37 -0.15 19.22
CA SER A 171 -24.64 -1.19 18.23
C SER A 171 -23.71 -1.12 17.03
N VAL A 172 -23.62 -2.22 16.28
CA VAL A 172 -22.87 -2.30 15.03
C VAL A 172 -23.40 -1.30 13.99
N GLU A 173 -24.71 -1.12 13.92
CA GLU A 173 -25.33 -0.18 12.96
C GLU A 173 -25.02 1.28 13.31
N GLU A 174 -25.10 1.65 14.58
CA GLU A 174 -24.71 2.98 15.04
C GLU A 174 -23.22 3.23 14.73
N PHE A 175 -22.37 2.23 14.97
CA PHE A 175 -20.95 2.32 14.68
C PHE A 175 -20.70 2.48 13.18
N LYS A 176 -21.35 1.68 12.33
CA LYS A 176 -21.21 1.78 10.88
C LYS A 176 -21.63 3.15 10.34
N THR A 177 -22.75 3.70 10.82
CA THR A 177 -23.20 5.03 10.42
C THR A 177 -22.18 6.10 10.80
N TYR A 178 -21.77 6.11 12.06
CA TYR A 178 -20.74 7.02 12.57
C TYR A 178 -19.41 6.90 11.78
N PHE A 179 -18.99 5.66 11.50
CA PHE A 179 -17.72 5.41 10.81
C PHE A 179 -17.78 5.78 9.33
N ALA A 180 -18.92 5.60 8.68
CA ALA A 180 -19.16 6.05 7.31
C ALA A 180 -19.02 7.59 7.18
N ASP A 181 -19.57 8.34 8.13
CA ASP A 181 -19.46 9.82 8.13
C ASP A 181 -18.01 10.26 8.29
N ILE A 182 -17.24 9.63 9.17
CA ILE A 182 -15.80 9.90 9.32
C ILE A 182 -15.04 9.59 8.03
N LEU A 183 -15.26 8.43 7.43
CA LEU A 183 -14.59 8.04 6.19
C LEU A 183 -14.94 8.98 5.03
N LYS A 184 -16.20 9.40 4.94
CA LYS A 184 -16.64 10.37 3.93
C LYS A 184 -15.92 11.70 4.09
N GLU A 185 -15.82 12.20 5.31
CA GLU A 185 -15.12 13.44 5.61
C GLU A 185 -13.61 13.33 5.31
N GLN A 186 -12.97 12.24 5.75
CA GLN A 186 -11.55 11.99 5.46
C GLN A 186 -11.30 11.91 3.96
N LYS A 187 -12.20 11.28 3.20
CA LYS A 187 -12.09 11.20 1.75
C LYS A 187 -12.25 12.57 1.09
N LEU A 188 -13.24 13.37 1.50
CA LEU A 188 -13.41 14.75 1.01
C LEU A 188 -12.16 15.59 1.27
N ALA A 189 -11.59 15.50 2.47
CA ALA A 189 -10.37 16.21 2.84
C ALA A 189 -9.16 15.77 1.98
N SER A 190 -9.02 14.47 1.72
CA SER A 190 -7.98 13.94 0.84
C SER A 190 -8.14 14.41 -0.60
N GLU A 191 -9.34 14.32 -1.17
CA GLU A 191 -9.62 14.77 -2.55
C GLU A 191 -9.36 16.26 -2.72
N MET A 192 -9.71 17.08 -1.72
CA MET A 192 -9.43 18.51 -1.76
C MET A 192 -7.93 18.79 -1.74
N ARG A 193 -7.17 18.11 -0.88
CA ARG A 193 -5.72 18.25 -0.85
C ARG A 193 -5.09 17.85 -2.17
N ASP A 194 -5.51 16.72 -2.72
CA ASP A 194 -5.01 16.23 -4.01
C ASP A 194 -5.34 17.21 -5.15
N LYS A 195 -6.53 17.82 -5.13
CA LYS A 195 -6.91 18.88 -6.06
C LYS A 195 -5.99 20.09 -5.97
N ILE A 196 -5.60 20.52 -4.76
CA ILE A 196 -4.71 21.67 -4.56
C ILE A 196 -3.33 21.43 -5.18
N ILE A 197 -2.81 20.20 -5.06
CA ILE A 197 -1.45 19.87 -5.50
C ILE A 197 -1.38 19.28 -6.90
N LYS A 198 -2.51 18.88 -7.50
CA LYS A 198 -2.59 18.16 -8.79
C LYS A 198 -1.85 18.86 -9.92
N ASP A 199 -2.01 20.17 -10.01
CA ASP A 199 -1.44 20.97 -11.09
C ASP A 199 -0.15 21.68 -10.69
N VAL A 200 0.43 21.30 -9.53
CA VAL A 200 1.71 21.83 -9.06
C VAL A 200 2.85 21.10 -9.76
N GLU A 201 3.36 21.69 -10.81
CA GLU A 201 4.53 21.21 -11.54
C GLU A 201 5.79 21.95 -11.11
N ILE A 202 6.97 21.35 -11.37
CA ILE A 202 8.26 21.97 -11.07
C ILE A 202 9.14 22.00 -12.30
N THR A 203 9.76 23.15 -12.57
CA THR A 203 10.69 23.33 -13.68
C THR A 203 12.13 22.95 -13.27
N PRO A 204 13.00 22.60 -14.23
CA PRO A 204 14.42 22.32 -13.93
C PRO A 204 15.15 23.51 -13.28
N GLU A 205 14.73 24.74 -13.57
CA GLU A 205 15.29 25.92 -12.95
C GLU A 205 14.89 26.02 -11.47
N GLU A 206 13.63 25.75 -11.14
CA GLU A 206 13.16 25.71 -9.75
C GLU A 206 13.85 24.62 -8.94
N VAL A 207 14.08 23.43 -9.53
CA VAL A 207 14.85 22.35 -8.90
C VAL A 207 16.28 22.79 -8.60
N ARG A 208 16.93 23.45 -9.56
CA ARG A 208 18.29 24.00 -9.37
C ARG A 208 18.32 25.05 -8.27
N ASN A 209 17.34 25.93 -8.23
CA ASN A 209 17.22 26.99 -7.24
C ASN A 209 16.93 26.43 -5.84
N PHE A 210 16.10 25.39 -5.75
CA PHE A 210 15.87 24.64 -4.52
C PHE A 210 17.19 24.07 -3.98
N PHE A 211 17.91 23.31 -4.80
CA PHE A 211 19.18 22.68 -4.38
C PHE A 211 20.24 23.68 -3.94
N LYS A 212 20.37 24.80 -4.66
CA LYS A 212 21.32 25.87 -4.32
C LYS A 212 21.00 26.59 -2.99
N LYS A 213 19.75 26.55 -2.54
CA LYS A 213 19.34 27.17 -1.26
C LYS A 213 19.70 26.32 -0.04
N ILE A 214 19.95 25.03 -0.25
CA ILE A 214 20.31 24.10 0.84
C ILE A 214 21.78 24.37 1.21
N PRO A 215 22.08 24.71 2.48
CA PRO A 215 23.45 24.82 2.96
C PRO A 215 24.20 23.49 2.75
N LYS A 216 25.50 23.57 2.47
CA LYS A 216 26.31 22.36 2.17
C LYS A 216 26.30 21.33 3.30
N ASP A 217 26.24 21.79 4.53
CA ASP A 217 26.18 20.98 5.77
C ASP A 217 24.77 20.44 6.07
N GLU A 218 23.75 20.91 5.33
CA GLU A 218 22.36 20.46 5.45
C GLU A 218 21.91 19.68 4.21
N LEU A 219 22.80 19.40 3.25
CA LEU A 219 22.46 18.59 2.08
C LEU A 219 21.99 17.19 2.53
N PRO A 220 20.90 16.67 1.95
CA PRO A 220 20.43 15.33 2.30
C PRO A 220 21.48 14.28 1.95
N THR A 221 21.57 13.26 2.79
CA THR A 221 22.33 12.04 2.51
C THR A 221 21.38 11.00 1.91
N PHE A 222 21.73 10.46 0.75
CA PHE A 222 21.02 9.35 0.14
C PHE A 222 21.69 8.04 0.50
N GLY A 223 20.89 7.07 0.95
CA GLY A 223 21.37 5.75 1.32
C GLY A 223 21.94 4.98 0.11
N ALA A 224 22.65 3.89 0.40
CA ALA A 224 23.21 3.04 -0.63
C ALA A 224 22.12 2.42 -1.51
N GLU A 225 22.38 2.35 -2.83
CA GLU A 225 21.44 1.86 -3.84
C GLU A 225 22.08 0.80 -4.74
N MET A 226 21.23 -0.02 -5.32
CA MET A 226 21.64 -0.96 -6.36
C MET A 226 20.74 -0.86 -7.59
N GLU A 227 21.32 -1.08 -8.77
CA GLU A 227 20.58 -1.44 -9.97
C GLU A 227 20.74 -2.94 -10.19
N VAL A 228 19.63 -3.60 -10.48
CA VAL A 228 19.54 -5.05 -10.55
C VAL A 228 18.94 -5.47 -11.88
N ALA A 229 19.48 -6.53 -12.47
CA ALA A 229 18.91 -7.13 -13.67
C ALA A 229 18.63 -8.62 -13.44
N GLN A 230 17.61 -9.16 -14.14
CA GLN A 230 17.26 -10.57 -14.06
C GLN A 230 17.11 -11.21 -15.44
N ILE A 231 17.36 -12.51 -15.49
CA ILE A 231 16.99 -13.41 -16.58
C ILE A 231 16.05 -14.45 -16.00
N VAL A 232 14.92 -14.66 -16.63
CA VAL A 232 13.91 -15.63 -16.17
C VAL A 232 13.75 -16.72 -17.21
N VAL A 233 13.78 -17.97 -16.77
CA VAL A 233 13.47 -19.14 -17.60
C VAL A 233 12.27 -19.86 -17.00
N GLU A 234 11.22 -20.00 -17.81
CA GLU A 234 10.00 -20.69 -17.45
C GLU A 234 10.09 -22.17 -17.86
N PRO A 235 9.83 -23.11 -16.94
CA PRO A 235 9.67 -24.49 -17.33
C PRO A 235 8.52 -24.65 -18.31
N LYS A 236 8.75 -25.31 -19.44
CA LYS A 236 7.73 -25.53 -20.45
C LYS A 236 6.90 -26.76 -20.08
N VAL A 237 5.59 -26.56 -19.96
CA VAL A 237 4.67 -27.68 -19.78
C VAL A 237 4.72 -28.56 -21.03
N SER A 238 5.00 -29.85 -20.82
CA SER A 238 5.09 -30.80 -21.93
C SER A 238 3.70 -31.03 -22.59
N LYS A 239 3.71 -31.52 -23.83
CA LYS A 239 2.47 -31.90 -24.52
C LYS A 239 1.77 -33.03 -23.76
N GLU A 240 2.54 -33.93 -23.17
CA GLU A 240 2.06 -35.05 -22.37
C GLU A 240 1.36 -34.56 -21.08
N ASP A 241 1.90 -33.55 -20.41
CA ASP A 241 1.29 -33.01 -19.19
C ASP A 241 0.01 -32.22 -19.53
N LYS A 242 -0.01 -31.49 -20.64
CA LYS A 242 -1.25 -30.89 -21.17
C LYS A 242 -2.31 -31.94 -21.48
N GLN A 243 -1.90 -33.02 -22.16
CA GLN A 243 -2.83 -34.11 -22.51
C GLN A 243 -3.45 -34.78 -21.28
N LYS A 244 -2.65 -35.04 -20.23
CA LYS A 244 -3.18 -35.56 -18.95
C LYS A 244 -4.30 -34.68 -18.36
N VAL A 245 -4.14 -33.36 -18.43
CA VAL A 245 -5.18 -32.43 -17.95
C VAL A 245 -6.41 -32.47 -18.84
N ILE A 246 -6.24 -32.51 -20.17
CA ILE A 246 -7.33 -32.66 -21.12
C ILE A 246 -8.11 -33.96 -20.88
N ASP A 247 -7.38 -35.08 -20.70
CA ASP A 247 -8.00 -36.40 -20.44
C ASP A 247 -8.77 -36.38 -19.12
N ARG A 248 -8.23 -35.75 -18.07
CA ARG A 248 -8.90 -35.58 -16.78
C ARG A 248 -10.18 -34.74 -16.90
N LEU A 249 -10.13 -33.63 -17.64
CA LEU A 249 -11.32 -32.80 -17.87
C LEU A 249 -12.35 -33.52 -18.70
N ASN A 250 -11.95 -34.31 -19.70
CA ASN A 250 -12.85 -35.17 -20.48
C ASN A 250 -13.52 -36.24 -19.60
N ALA A 251 -12.77 -36.85 -18.67
CA ALA A 251 -13.35 -37.81 -17.71
C ALA A 251 -14.39 -37.12 -16.80
N ILE A 252 -14.05 -35.93 -16.26
CA ILE A 252 -15.00 -35.13 -15.43
C ILE A 252 -16.23 -34.76 -16.26
N ARG A 253 -16.04 -34.33 -17.51
CA ARG A 253 -17.13 -34.00 -18.42
C ARG A 253 -18.03 -35.19 -18.65
N GLN A 254 -17.48 -36.37 -18.90
CA GLN A 254 -18.23 -37.61 -19.10
C GLN A 254 -19.03 -37.96 -17.84
N ASP A 255 -18.42 -37.90 -16.67
CA ASP A 255 -19.12 -38.15 -15.40
C ASP A 255 -20.34 -37.23 -15.23
N VAL A 256 -20.26 -35.97 -15.68
CA VAL A 256 -21.39 -35.03 -15.61
C VAL A 256 -22.46 -35.39 -16.63
N LEU A 257 -22.07 -35.79 -17.84
CA LEU A 257 -23.02 -36.28 -18.85
C LEU A 257 -23.74 -37.54 -18.39
N ASP A 258 -23.08 -38.37 -17.59
CA ASP A 258 -23.65 -39.60 -17.00
C ASP A 258 -24.46 -39.31 -15.71
N GLY A 259 -24.69 -38.02 -15.36
CA GLY A 259 -25.61 -37.62 -14.30
C GLY A 259 -24.95 -37.09 -13.01
N SER A 260 -23.63 -37.00 -12.95
CA SER A 260 -22.94 -36.35 -11.79
C SER A 260 -23.19 -34.87 -11.77
N SER A 261 -23.23 -34.25 -10.58
CA SER A 261 -23.36 -32.79 -10.43
C SER A 261 -22.09 -32.06 -10.86
N PHE A 262 -22.21 -31.16 -11.83
CA PHE A 262 -21.10 -30.29 -12.25
C PHE A 262 -20.60 -29.43 -11.08
N ALA A 263 -21.50 -28.88 -10.25
CA ALA A 263 -21.15 -28.10 -9.09
C ALA A 263 -20.29 -28.88 -8.08
N THR A 264 -20.65 -30.14 -7.81
CA THR A 264 -19.87 -31.03 -6.94
C THR A 264 -18.46 -31.28 -7.52
N LYS A 265 -18.39 -31.57 -8.85
CA LYS A 265 -17.10 -31.76 -9.52
C LYS A 265 -16.25 -30.47 -9.49
N ALA A 266 -16.85 -29.29 -9.62
CA ALA A 266 -16.14 -28.03 -9.53
C ALA A 266 -15.56 -27.79 -8.12
N VAL A 267 -16.32 -28.08 -7.06
CA VAL A 267 -15.82 -27.97 -5.67
C VAL A 267 -14.62 -28.92 -5.45
N LEU A 268 -14.66 -30.13 -6.01
CA LEU A 268 -13.65 -31.15 -5.77
C LEU A 268 -12.39 -30.99 -6.62
N TYR A 269 -12.50 -30.47 -7.85
CA TYR A 269 -11.42 -30.53 -8.83
C TYR A 269 -11.00 -29.21 -9.40
N SER A 270 -11.82 -28.14 -9.30
CA SER A 270 -11.47 -26.85 -9.87
C SER A 270 -10.39 -26.16 -9.03
N GLN A 271 -9.38 -25.66 -9.73
CA GLN A 271 -8.29 -24.86 -9.15
C GLN A 271 -8.56 -23.35 -9.24
N ASP A 272 -9.78 -22.93 -9.61
CA ASP A 272 -10.17 -21.53 -9.54
C ASP A 272 -10.67 -21.18 -8.13
N PRO A 273 -9.87 -20.43 -7.32
CA PRO A 273 -10.26 -20.11 -5.95
C PRO A 273 -11.45 -19.15 -5.87
N GLY A 274 -11.74 -18.42 -6.96
CA GLY A 274 -12.85 -17.46 -7.02
C GLY A 274 -14.23 -18.12 -7.16
N SER A 275 -14.29 -19.30 -7.78
CA SER A 275 -15.57 -19.96 -8.06
C SER A 275 -15.68 -21.38 -7.52
N SER A 276 -14.56 -22.09 -7.27
CA SER A 276 -14.61 -23.48 -6.81
C SER A 276 -15.44 -23.69 -5.54
N PRO A 277 -15.37 -22.83 -4.50
CA PRO A 277 -16.20 -22.99 -3.30
C PRO A 277 -17.69 -22.85 -3.58
N ASN A 278 -18.05 -22.13 -4.65
CA ASN A 278 -19.44 -21.92 -5.10
C ASN A 278 -19.83 -22.84 -6.27
N GLY A 279 -19.18 -24.00 -6.38
CA GLY A 279 -19.45 -24.98 -7.43
C GLY A 279 -19.13 -24.48 -8.84
N GLY A 280 -18.12 -23.63 -9.00
CA GLY A 280 -17.65 -23.08 -10.26
C GLY A 280 -18.57 -22.02 -10.88
N TYR A 281 -19.53 -21.46 -10.12
CA TYR A 281 -20.56 -20.56 -10.64
C TYR A 281 -20.03 -19.18 -10.97
N TYR A 282 -20.40 -18.68 -12.18
CA TYR A 282 -20.25 -17.30 -12.61
C TYR A 282 -21.49 -16.80 -13.36
N LYS A 283 -21.74 -15.51 -13.22
CA LYS A 283 -22.66 -14.74 -14.03
C LYS A 283 -21.88 -13.72 -14.83
N MET A 284 -22.01 -13.72 -16.16
CA MET A 284 -21.20 -12.88 -17.02
C MET A 284 -21.95 -12.35 -18.22
N ASN A 285 -21.48 -11.26 -18.78
CA ASN A 285 -21.85 -10.72 -20.08
C ASN A 285 -20.60 -10.41 -20.92
N ARG A 286 -20.78 -9.96 -22.17
CA ARG A 286 -19.64 -9.70 -23.07
C ARG A 286 -18.67 -8.60 -22.57
N LYS A 287 -19.09 -7.72 -21.64
CA LYS A 287 -18.26 -6.64 -21.04
C LYS A 287 -17.53 -7.12 -19.78
N THR A 288 -17.90 -8.25 -19.21
CA THR A 288 -17.25 -8.80 -18.01
C THR A 288 -15.78 -9.12 -18.33
N ALA A 289 -14.90 -8.83 -17.37
CA ALA A 289 -13.44 -8.93 -17.52
C ALA A 289 -12.94 -10.38 -17.46
N PHE A 290 -13.38 -11.22 -18.40
CA PHE A 290 -12.84 -12.56 -18.64
C PHE A 290 -11.93 -12.55 -19.88
N VAL A 291 -10.96 -13.46 -19.95
CA VAL A 291 -10.11 -13.64 -21.13
C VAL A 291 -10.94 -14.03 -22.34
N LYS A 292 -10.43 -13.68 -23.52
CA LYS A 292 -11.16 -13.81 -24.79
C LYS A 292 -11.61 -15.25 -25.03
N GLU A 293 -10.71 -16.21 -24.86
CA GLU A 293 -10.94 -17.64 -25.10
C GLU A 293 -12.09 -18.17 -24.23
N PHE A 294 -12.13 -17.76 -22.95
CA PHE A 294 -13.22 -18.15 -22.05
C PHE A 294 -14.56 -17.57 -22.49
N LYS A 295 -14.59 -16.29 -22.90
CA LYS A 295 -15.80 -15.64 -23.41
C LYS A 295 -16.30 -16.30 -24.71
N ASP A 296 -15.39 -16.56 -25.64
CA ASP A 296 -15.73 -17.13 -26.92
C ASP A 296 -16.43 -18.51 -26.74
N VAL A 297 -15.89 -19.35 -25.84
CA VAL A 297 -16.52 -20.64 -25.54
C VAL A 297 -17.84 -20.45 -24.77
N ALA A 298 -17.88 -19.63 -23.73
CA ALA A 298 -19.10 -19.44 -22.92
C ALA A 298 -20.29 -18.93 -23.74
N PHE A 299 -20.05 -18.05 -24.72
CA PHE A 299 -21.11 -17.50 -25.59
C PHE A 299 -21.39 -18.34 -26.84
N SER A 300 -20.65 -19.42 -27.10
CA SER A 300 -20.94 -20.36 -28.18
C SER A 300 -21.86 -21.50 -27.75
N LEU A 301 -22.02 -21.74 -26.43
CA LEU A 301 -22.80 -22.84 -25.88
C LEU A 301 -24.27 -22.46 -25.67
N GLN A 302 -25.12 -23.48 -25.72
CA GLN A 302 -26.52 -23.39 -25.36
C GLN A 302 -26.75 -23.75 -23.88
N ALA A 303 -27.91 -23.39 -23.32
CA ALA A 303 -28.27 -23.77 -21.96
C ALA A 303 -28.32 -25.31 -21.82
N GLY A 304 -27.66 -25.84 -20.81
CA GLY A 304 -27.47 -27.27 -20.55
C GLY A 304 -26.26 -27.88 -21.23
N GLU A 305 -25.58 -27.17 -22.12
CA GLU A 305 -24.44 -27.69 -22.87
C GLU A 305 -23.13 -27.59 -22.08
N ILE A 306 -22.25 -28.60 -22.24
CA ILE A 306 -20.91 -28.63 -21.62
C ILE A 306 -19.86 -28.58 -22.72
N SER A 307 -18.91 -27.63 -22.61
CA SER A 307 -17.81 -27.48 -23.57
C SER A 307 -16.89 -28.71 -23.61
N GLN A 308 -16.16 -28.84 -24.71
CA GLN A 308 -14.91 -29.60 -24.70
C GLN A 308 -13.84 -28.83 -23.85
N PRO A 309 -12.80 -29.54 -23.36
CA PRO A 309 -11.67 -28.86 -22.76
C PRO A 309 -11.01 -27.85 -23.69
N PHE A 310 -10.79 -26.63 -23.22
CA PHE A 310 -10.12 -25.57 -23.98
C PHE A 310 -9.05 -24.85 -23.11
N GLU A 311 -8.03 -24.32 -23.76
CA GLU A 311 -6.89 -23.69 -23.07
C GLU A 311 -7.08 -22.17 -22.96
N THR A 312 -6.69 -21.61 -21.82
CA THR A 312 -6.53 -20.17 -21.60
C THR A 312 -5.16 -19.91 -20.95
N THR A 313 -4.83 -18.66 -20.67
CA THR A 313 -3.61 -18.31 -19.92
C THR A 313 -3.59 -18.84 -18.48
N PHE A 314 -4.74 -19.29 -17.95
CA PHE A 314 -4.86 -19.84 -16.58
C PHE A 314 -4.76 -21.37 -16.55
N GLY A 315 -4.90 -22.04 -17.65
CA GLY A 315 -4.92 -23.50 -17.77
C GLY A 315 -6.05 -23.98 -18.68
N PHE A 316 -6.51 -25.20 -18.45
CA PHE A 316 -7.57 -25.82 -19.23
C PHE A 316 -8.91 -25.75 -18.48
N HIS A 317 -9.97 -25.45 -19.22
CA HIS A 317 -11.30 -25.27 -18.68
C HIS A 317 -12.30 -26.20 -19.37
N ILE A 318 -13.36 -26.54 -18.64
CA ILE A 318 -14.66 -26.93 -19.19
C ILE A 318 -15.73 -25.99 -18.62
N ILE A 319 -16.71 -25.61 -19.41
CA ILE A 319 -17.82 -24.75 -19.03
C ILE A 319 -19.12 -25.50 -19.24
N MET A 320 -20.06 -25.37 -18.30
CA MET A 320 -21.47 -25.75 -18.46
C MET A 320 -22.32 -24.48 -18.34
N VAL A 321 -23.10 -24.17 -19.36
CA VAL A 321 -24.06 -23.07 -19.32
C VAL A 321 -25.35 -23.53 -18.64
N GLU A 322 -25.70 -22.87 -17.51
CA GLU A 322 -26.95 -23.17 -16.81
C GLU A 322 -28.14 -22.42 -17.40
N LYS A 323 -27.98 -21.13 -17.69
CA LYS A 323 -29.04 -20.26 -18.20
C LYS A 323 -28.51 -19.14 -19.08
N ILE A 324 -29.30 -18.76 -20.08
CA ILE A 324 -29.04 -17.60 -20.92
C ILE A 324 -30.20 -16.60 -20.74
N LYS A 325 -29.90 -15.36 -20.33
CA LYS A 325 -30.86 -14.28 -20.12
C LYS A 325 -30.48 -13.06 -20.96
N GLY A 326 -30.94 -13.02 -22.20
CA GLY A 326 -30.56 -11.95 -23.13
C GLY A 326 -29.06 -11.94 -23.40
N GLN A 327 -28.33 -10.93 -22.90
CA GLN A 327 -26.86 -10.84 -23.06
C GLN A 327 -26.09 -11.41 -21.87
N GLU A 328 -26.76 -11.90 -20.85
CA GLU A 328 -26.16 -12.52 -19.68
C GLU A 328 -26.18 -14.04 -19.76
N VAL A 329 -25.08 -14.67 -19.36
CA VAL A 329 -24.92 -16.12 -19.25
C VAL A 329 -24.59 -16.46 -17.80
N GLU A 330 -25.39 -17.37 -17.24
CA GLU A 330 -25.12 -18.02 -15.97
C GLU A 330 -24.48 -19.38 -16.29
N LEU A 331 -23.30 -19.61 -15.76
CA LEU A 331 -22.48 -20.79 -16.08
C LEU A 331 -21.74 -21.32 -14.86
N ARG A 332 -21.28 -22.56 -15.00
CA ARG A 332 -20.26 -23.12 -14.12
C ARG A 332 -19.04 -23.51 -14.92
N HIS A 333 -17.87 -23.43 -14.31
CA HIS A 333 -16.65 -23.90 -14.92
C HIS A 333 -15.76 -24.70 -13.96
N ILE A 334 -14.90 -25.50 -14.55
CA ILE A 334 -13.81 -26.18 -13.85
C ILE A 334 -12.53 -25.78 -14.55
N LEU A 335 -11.56 -25.28 -13.76
CA LEU A 335 -10.22 -24.96 -14.20
C LEU A 335 -9.26 -25.99 -13.64
N ILE A 336 -8.42 -26.58 -14.49
CA ILE A 336 -7.25 -27.36 -14.08
C ILE A 336 -6.03 -26.83 -14.83
N ALA A 337 -5.02 -26.36 -14.09
CA ALA A 337 -3.75 -25.97 -14.64
C ALA A 337 -2.82 -27.21 -14.77
N PRO A 338 -2.12 -27.37 -15.88
CA PRO A 338 -1.11 -28.43 -15.96
C PRO A 338 0.03 -28.17 -14.96
N THR A 339 0.36 -29.17 -14.19
CA THR A 339 1.50 -29.10 -13.28
C THR A 339 2.80 -29.23 -14.05
N VAL A 340 3.77 -28.40 -13.72
CA VAL A 340 5.12 -28.51 -14.27
C VAL A 340 5.76 -29.79 -13.76
N SER A 341 6.15 -30.68 -14.67
CA SER A 341 6.81 -31.92 -14.31
C SER A 341 8.26 -31.70 -13.82
N GLU A 342 8.77 -32.63 -13.00
CA GLU A 342 10.16 -32.58 -12.56
C GLU A 342 11.14 -32.59 -13.74
N ALA A 343 10.80 -33.25 -14.83
CA ALA A 343 11.58 -33.24 -16.08
C ALA A 343 11.64 -31.83 -16.69
N ALA A 344 10.51 -31.11 -16.76
CA ALA A 344 10.47 -29.75 -17.26
C ALA A 344 11.20 -28.77 -16.36
N LEU A 345 11.15 -28.96 -15.04
CA LEU A 345 11.94 -28.17 -14.08
C LEU A 345 13.44 -28.42 -14.29
N LYS A 346 13.86 -29.66 -14.50
CA LYS A 346 15.25 -30.02 -14.77
C LYS A 346 15.76 -29.40 -16.07
N GLU A 347 14.97 -29.49 -17.13
CA GLU A 347 15.30 -28.86 -18.43
C GLU A 347 15.45 -27.33 -18.31
N ALA A 348 14.53 -26.66 -17.60
CA ALA A 348 14.62 -25.23 -17.36
C ALA A 348 15.86 -24.85 -16.54
N LYS A 349 16.20 -25.68 -15.52
CA LYS A 349 17.43 -25.50 -14.73
C LYS A 349 18.68 -25.67 -15.57
N GLU A 350 18.71 -26.66 -16.45
CA GLU A 350 19.83 -26.89 -17.37
C GLU A 350 19.97 -25.72 -18.37
N ARG A 351 18.85 -25.24 -18.93
CA ARG A 351 18.84 -24.09 -19.84
C ARG A 351 19.39 -22.82 -19.15
N ILE A 352 18.91 -22.48 -17.97
CA ILE A 352 19.37 -21.28 -17.26
C ILE A 352 20.82 -21.42 -16.78
N THR A 353 21.25 -22.63 -16.43
CA THR A 353 22.66 -22.91 -16.09
C THR A 353 23.57 -22.69 -17.31
N ASN A 354 23.16 -23.15 -18.49
CA ASN A 354 23.90 -22.92 -19.73
C ASN A 354 23.98 -21.41 -20.07
N ILE A 355 22.89 -20.67 -19.89
CA ILE A 355 22.90 -19.20 -20.06
C ILE A 355 23.94 -18.58 -19.11
N ARG A 356 23.91 -18.97 -17.84
CA ARG A 356 24.87 -18.49 -16.84
C ARG A 356 26.31 -18.77 -17.25
N ASN A 357 26.61 -20.00 -17.72
CA ASN A 357 27.95 -20.42 -18.12
C ASN A 357 28.44 -19.56 -19.29
N LYS A 358 27.62 -19.28 -20.29
CA LYS A 358 27.98 -18.41 -21.43
C LYS A 358 28.31 -16.99 -20.94
N ILE A 359 27.56 -16.45 -19.98
CA ILE A 359 27.81 -15.11 -19.46
C ILE A 359 29.12 -15.09 -18.66
N VAL A 360 29.32 -16.05 -17.75
CA VAL A 360 30.53 -16.18 -16.92
C VAL A 360 31.77 -16.42 -17.81
N GLY A 361 31.62 -17.16 -18.94
CA GLY A 361 32.64 -17.38 -19.95
C GLY A 361 32.88 -16.16 -20.86
N ASN A 362 32.17 -15.04 -20.66
CA ASN A 362 32.22 -13.85 -21.50
C ASN A 362 31.89 -14.11 -23.00
N GLU A 363 31.11 -15.16 -23.29
CA GLU A 363 30.60 -15.44 -24.64
C GLU A 363 29.47 -14.48 -25.03
N ILE A 364 28.68 -14.04 -24.05
CA ILE A 364 27.55 -13.09 -24.20
C ILE A 364 27.46 -12.19 -22.97
N SER A 365 27.03 -10.94 -23.16
CA SER A 365 26.75 -10.05 -22.04
C SER A 365 25.46 -10.47 -21.33
N PHE A 366 25.33 -10.13 -20.04
CA PHE A 366 24.07 -10.39 -19.29
C PHE A 366 22.87 -9.75 -19.99
N ALA A 367 23.01 -8.50 -20.45
CA ALA A 367 21.95 -7.76 -21.11
C ALA A 367 21.52 -8.41 -22.44
N ASP A 368 22.47 -8.92 -23.24
CA ASP A 368 22.13 -9.59 -24.47
C ASP A 368 21.54 -10.98 -24.25
N ALA A 369 22.03 -11.70 -23.23
CA ALA A 369 21.43 -12.96 -22.80
C ALA A 369 19.98 -12.72 -22.31
N ALA A 370 19.73 -11.64 -21.57
CA ALA A 370 18.37 -11.28 -21.15
C ALA A 370 17.46 -11.02 -22.37
N ARG A 371 17.93 -10.28 -23.38
CA ARG A 371 17.15 -9.97 -24.60
C ARG A 371 16.80 -11.19 -25.41
N THR A 372 17.73 -12.17 -25.50
CA THR A 372 17.60 -13.31 -26.41
C THR A 372 17.04 -14.57 -25.72
N GLU A 373 17.35 -14.78 -24.45
CA GLU A 373 17.11 -16.04 -23.76
C GLU A 373 16.07 -15.94 -22.62
N SER A 374 15.76 -14.72 -22.11
CA SER A 374 14.77 -14.56 -21.04
C SER A 374 13.35 -14.78 -21.55
N ASP A 375 12.57 -15.56 -20.82
CA ASP A 375 11.16 -15.77 -21.09
C ASP A 375 10.28 -14.64 -20.54
N GLU A 376 10.81 -13.77 -19.65
CA GLU A 376 10.10 -12.62 -19.09
C GLU A 376 10.04 -11.46 -20.07
N LYS A 377 8.82 -11.09 -20.46
CA LYS A 377 8.60 -10.08 -21.51
C LYS A 377 8.84 -8.64 -21.03
N GLU A 378 8.64 -8.39 -19.75
CA GLU A 378 8.65 -7.03 -19.17
C GLU A 378 10.07 -6.44 -19.13
N THR A 379 11.04 -7.23 -18.71
CA THR A 379 12.43 -6.76 -18.50
C THR A 379 13.37 -7.13 -19.63
N ARG A 380 13.10 -8.19 -20.40
CA ARG A 380 14.05 -8.72 -21.39
C ARG A 380 14.48 -7.69 -22.45
N THR A 381 13.55 -6.85 -22.93
CA THR A 381 13.84 -5.83 -23.95
C THR A 381 14.80 -4.77 -23.44
N ASN A 382 14.81 -4.54 -22.14
CA ASN A 382 15.70 -3.61 -21.44
C ASN A 382 16.90 -4.32 -20.78
N GLY A 383 17.36 -5.44 -21.37
CA GLY A 383 18.52 -6.17 -20.88
C GLY A 383 18.33 -6.81 -19.51
N GLY A 384 17.08 -7.08 -19.10
CA GLY A 384 16.72 -7.67 -17.82
C GLY A 384 16.64 -6.69 -16.67
N THR A 385 16.86 -5.38 -16.88
CA THR A 385 16.87 -4.36 -15.83
C THR A 385 15.52 -4.28 -15.12
N LEU A 386 15.54 -4.38 -13.79
CA LEU A 386 14.36 -4.21 -12.95
C LEU A 386 14.04 -2.74 -12.78
N VAL A 387 12.74 -2.46 -12.71
CA VAL A 387 12.21 -1.13 -12.35
C VAL A 387 11.58 -1.20 -10.97
N ASN A 388 11.96 -0.25 -10.13
CA ASN A 388 11.39 -0.12 -8.80
C ASN A 388 9.91 0.29 -8.93
N PRO A 389 8.95 -0.52 -8.43
CA PRO A 389 7.54 -0.26 -8.63
C PRO A 389 7.06 1.01 -7.91
N THR A 390 7.79 1.47 -6.90
CA THR A 390 7.43 2.66 -6.12
C THR A 390 7.93 3.94 -6.77
N THR A 391 9.19 3.96 -7.22
CA THR A 391 9.84 5.17 -7.76
C THR A 391 9.81 5.23 -9.28
N GLN A 392 9.49 4.12 -9.97
CA GLN A 392 9.57 3.97 -11.44
C GLN A 392 10.98 4.23 -11.98
N ASP A 393 12.00 4.11 -11.13
CA ASP A 393 13.42 4.22 -11.44
C ASP A 393 14.08 2.82 -11.45
N THR A 394 15.28 2.69 -12.00
CA THR A 394 16.07 1.44 -11.99
C THR A 394 16.82 1.22 -10.67
N ARG A 395 16.83 2.21 -9.79
CA ARG A 395 17.54 2.20 -8.51
C ARG A 395 16.68 1.70 -7.37
N PHE A 396 17.26 0.81 -6.58
CA PHE A 396 16.65 0.27 -5.37
C PHE A 396 17.49 0.68 -4.17
N GLU A 397 16.93 1.50 -3.29
CA GLU A 397 17.55 1.83 -2.01
C GLU A 397 17.56 0.58 -1.11
N LEU A 398 18.74 0.23 -0.57
CA LEU A 398 18.91 -1.05 0.15
C LEU A 398 17.99 -1.22 1.35
N THR A 399 17.72 -0.12 2.06
CA THR A 399 16.84 -0.10 3.24
C THR A 399 15.35 -0.26 2.91
N LYS A 400 14.97 -0.02 1.64
CA LYS A 400 13.58 -0.10 1.14
C LYS A 400 13.37 -1.23 0.13
N MET A 401 14.42 -2.00 -0.18
CA MET A 401 14.36 -3.11 -1.11
C MET A 401 13.52 -4.25 -0.52
N ASP A 402 12.79 -4.96 -1.38
CA ASP A 402 12.10 -6.20 -0.99
C ASP A 402 13.09 -7.15 -0.29
N PRO A 403 12.76 -7.70 0.89
CA PRO A 403 13.69 -8.52 1.67
C PRO A 403 14.17 -9.76 0.91
N THR A 404 13.32 -10.35 0.06
CA THR A 404 13.69 -11.52 -0.75
C THR A 404 14.72 -11.14 -1.80
N LEU A 405 14.47 -10.06 -2.54
CA LEU A 405 15.42 -9.54 -3.53
C LEU A 405 16.73 -9.13 -2.85
N TYR A 406 16.66 -8.41 -1.73
CA TYR A 406 17.85 -8.01 -0.97
C TYR A 406 18.71 -9.21 -0.56
N SER A 407 18.10 -10.25 -0.02
CA SER A 407 18.83 -11.46 0.38
C SER A 407 19.57 -12.15 -0.76
N GLN A 408 19.04 -12.03 -1.99
CA GLN A 408 19.61 -12.64 -3.19
C GLN A 408 20.79 -11.84 -3.76
N VAL A 409 20.81 -10.51 -3.56
CA VAL A 409 21.77 -9.61 -4.22
C VAL A 409 22.77 -8.93 -3.27
N SER A 410 22.50 -8.91 -1.96
CA SER A 410 23.30 -8.15 -0.98
C SER A 410 24.79 -8.52 -0.98
N ASN A 411 25.11 -9.80 -1.18
CA ASN A 411 26.47 -10.33 -1.18
C ASN A 411 27.14 -10.34 -2.57
N LEU A 412 26.40 -9.99 -3.64
CA LEU A 412 26.99 -9.97 -4.99
C LEU A 412 27.89 -8.75 -5.14
N LYS A 413 29.07 -8.95 -5.66
CA LYS A 413 29.94 -7.88 -6.16
C LYS A 413 29.41 -7.39 -7.52
N GLY A 414 29.86 -6.23 -7.97
CA GLY A 414 29.43 -5.70 -9.26
C GLY A 414 29.65 -6.71 -10.40
N ASN A 415 28.62 -6.92 -11.21
CA ASN A 415 28.55 -7.88 -12.31
C ASN A 415 28.64 -9.38 -11.91
N GLU A 416 28.66 -9.72 -10.63
CA GLU A 416 28.46 -11.12 -10.21
C GLU A 416 27.02 -11.56 -10.49
N ILE A 417 26.89 -12.85 -10.84
CA ILE A 417 25.61 -13.46 -11.20
C ILE A 417 25.29 -14.56 -10.20
N THR A 418 24.07 -14.59 -9.70
CA THR A 418 23.62 -15.67 -8.82
C THR A 418 23.77 -17.06 -9.47
N GLN A 419 23.77 -18.11 -8.64
CA GLN A 419 23.40 -19.43 -9.13
C GLN A 419 21.92 -19.42 -9.57
N PRO A 420 21.48 -20.37 -10.42
CA PRO A 420 20.06 -20.49 -10.77
C PRO A 420 19.17 -20.58 -9.51
N LEU A 421 18.30 -19.58 -9.33
CA LEU A 421 17.38 -19.49 -8.22
C LEU A 421 16.01 -20.01 -8.66
N LEU A 422 15.46 -21.00 -7.95
CA LEU A 422 14.07 -21.40 -8.14
C LEU A 422 13.17 -20.40 -7.43
N ASN A 423 12.28 -19.78 -8.17
CA ASN A 423 11.26 -18.84 -7.67
C ASN A 423 9.88 -19.47 -7.83
N THR A 424 9.03 -19.27 -6.83
CA THR A 424 7.61 -19.65 -6.90
C THR A 424 6.81 -18.42 -6.57
N ASP A 425 5.91 -18.00 -7.47
CA ASP A 425 5.04 -16.86 -7.24
C ASP A 425 3.84 -17.22 -6.32
N ASP A 426 3.05 -16.22 -5.96
CA ASP A 426 1.87 -16.36 -5.10
C ASP A 426 0.80 -17.28 -5.70
N LYS A 427 0.87 -17.55 -7.01
CA LYS A 427 -0.03 -18.46 -7.73
C LYS A 427 0.54 -19.87 -7.88
N GLY A 428 1.72 -20.13 -7.30
CA GLY A 428 2.40 -21.42 -7.37
C GLY A 428 3.15 -21.67 -8.69
N LYS A 429 3.28 -20.69 -9.59
CA LYS A 429 4.05 -20.78 -10.82
C LYS A 429 5.54 -20.79 -10.50
N LYS A 430 6.23 -21.84 -10.92
CA LYS A 430 7.67 -22.00 -10.73
C LYS A 430 8.45 -21.47 -11.92
N THR A 431 9.52 -20.72 -11.64
CA THR A 431 10.45 -20.19 -12.65
C THR A 431 11.88 -20.27 -12.11
N TYR A 432 12.86 -20.32 -13.00
CA TYR A 432 14.25 -20.13 -12.60
C TYR A 432 14.72 -18.71 -12.95
N LYS A 433 15.50 -18.12 -12.04
CA LYS A 433 16.05 -16.77 -12.23
C LYS A 433 17.56 -16.78 -12.09
N LEU A 434 18.22 -15.94 -12.90
CA LEU A 434 19.55 -15.42 -12.64
C LEU A 434 19.41 -13.93 -12.33
N ILE A 435 20.13 -13.46 -11.34
CA ILE A 435 20.10 -12.06 -10.92
C ILE A 435 21.55 -11.56 -10.90
N THR A 436 21.75 -10.32 -11.33
CA THR A 436 23.02 -9.62 -11.23
C THR A 436 22.83 -8.21 -10.70
N VAL A 437 23.85 -7.68 -10.04
CA VAL A 437 23.94 -6.25 -9.68
C VAL A 437 24.74 -5.55 -10.79
N THR A 438 24.04 -4.72 -11.57
CA THR A 438 24.65 -3.98 -12.68
C THR A 438 25.36 -2.72 -12.24
N ASN A 439 24.89 -2.11 -11.15
CA ASN A 439 25.48 -0.92 -10.55
C ASN A 439 25.27 -0.90 -9.05
N ARG A 440 26.23 -0.38 -8.32
CA ARG A 440 26.13 -0.13 -6.87
C ARG A 440 26.57 1.28 -6.59
N ILE A 441 25.74 2.02 -5.85
CA ILE A 441 25.98 3.40 -5.46
C ILE A 441 26.03 3.38 -3.94
N ASP A 442 27.17 3.80 -3.38
CA ASP A 442 27.33 3.90 -1.94
C ASP A 442 26.54 5.09 -1.38
N GLU A 443 26.31 5.06 -0.07
CA GLU A 443 25.73 6.19 0.65
C GLU A 443 26.56 7.44 0.36
N HIS A 444 25.89 8.53 0.01
CA HIS A 444 26.56 9.77 -0.36
C HIS A 444 25.70 11.00 -0.08
N THR A 445 26.36 12.14 0.10
CA THR A 445 25.69 13.43 0.12
C THR A 445 25.13 13.77 -1.27
N ALA A 446 23.93 14.33 -1.31
CA ALA A 446 23.23 14.66 -2.55
C ALA A 446 24.11 15.41 -3.56
N ASP A 447 24.20 14.89 -4.77
CA ASP A 447 24.85 15.50 -5.92
C ASP A 447 23.78 15.85 -6.97
N TYR A 448 23.77 17.11 -7.41
CA TYR A 448 22.73 17.61 -8.33
C TYR A 448 22.63 16.82 -9.63
N ALA A 449 23.78 16.41 -10.19
CA ALA A 449 23.78 15.70 -11.47
C ALA A 449 23.41 14.21 -11.34
N LYS A 450 23.86 13.58 -10.25
CA LYS A 450 23.63 12.15 -10.01
C LYS A 450 22.23 11.87 -9.46
N ASP A 451 21.69 12.79 -8.65
CA ASP A 451 20.47 12.58 -7.88
C ASP A 451 19.33 13.51 -8.31
N TYR A 452 19.39 14.00 -9.55
CA TYR A 452 18.43 14.97 -10.07
C TYR A 452 16.97 14.57 -9.83
N THR A 453 16.60 13.32 -10.07
CA THR A 453 15.23 12.82 -9.90
C THR A 453 14.78 12.94 -8.45
N LYS A 454 15.60 12.52 -7.48
CA LYS A 454 15.30 12.62 -6.05
C LYS A 454 15.22 14.08 -5.59
N ILE A 455 16.17 14.91 -6.05
CA ILE A 455 16.17 16.35 -5.75
C ILE A 455 14.93 17.03 -6.35
N LYS A 456 14.51 16.63 -7.55
CA LYS A 456 13.27 17.10 -8.19
C LYS A 456 12.05 16.73 -7.34
N GLU A 457 11.97 15.52 -6.82
CA GLU A 457 10.86 15.08 -5.94
C GLU A 457 10.83 15.90 -4.65
N LEU A 458 11.97 16.12 -4.00
CA LEU A 458 12.07 16.95 -2.80
C LEU A 458 11.64 18.39 -3.08
N ALA A 459 12.10 18.96 -4.19
CA ALA A 459 11.74 20.32 -4.60
C ALA A 459 10.24 20.44 -4.96
N LEU A 460 9.68 19.44 -5.63
CA LEU A 460 8.25 19.38 -5.93
C LEU A 460 7.43 19.30 -4.64
N LYS A 461 7.84 18.45 -3.70
CA LYS A 461 7.18 18.31 -2.41
C LYS A 461 7.19 19.63 -1.60
N GLU A 462 8.33 20.35 -1.59
CA GLU A 462 8.39 21.70 -0.99
C GLU A 462 7.41 22.67 -1.69
N LYS A 463 7.37 22.67 -3.01
CA LYS A 463 6.45 23.53 -3.77
C LYS A 463 4.99 23.19 -3.48
N GLN A 464 4.64 21.92 -3.35
CA GLN A 464 3.30 21.44 -2.97
C GLN A 464 2.94 21.89 -1.54
N ILE A 465 3.85 21.76 -0.58
CA ILE A 465 3.65 22.24 0.80
C ILE A 465 3.39 23.76 0.81
N ASN A 466 4.15 24.52 0.04
CA ASN A 466 3.97 25.97 -0.06
C ASN A 466 2.62 26.33 -0.75
N ALA A 467 2.18 25.55 -1.73
CA ALA A 467 0.87 25.73 -2.36
C ALA A 467 -0.27 25.48 -1.36
N ILE A 468 -0.17 24.43 -0.56
CA ILE A 468 -1.11 24.11 0.51
C ILE A 468 -1.13 25.24 1.57
N ALA A 469 0.03 25.71 2.03
CA ALA A 469 0.12 26.77 3.02
C ALA A 469 -0.54 28.08 2.50
N LYS A 470 -0.28 28.45 1.24
CA LYS A 470 -0.93 29.61 0.60
C LYS A 470 -2.45 29.43 0.49
N TRP A 471 -2.89 28.21 0.20
CA TRP A 471 -4.31 27.89 0.13
C TRP A 471 -4.97 28.06 1.51
N PHE A 472 -4.34 27.56 2.59
CA PHE A 472 -4.82 27.75 3.96
C PHE A 472 -4.91 29.24 4.32
N ASP A 473 -3.86 30.02 4.04
CA ASP A 473 -3.85 31.47 4.31
C ASP A 473 -5.02 32.20 3.65
N THR A 474 -5.44 31.74 2.47
CA THR A 474 -6.58 32.30 1.76
C THR A 474 -7.90 31.81 2.35
N LYS A 475 -8.06 30.48 2.47
CA LYS A 475 -9.34 29.88 2.86
C LYS A 475 -9.71 30.10 4.32
N ILE A 476 -8.73 30.21 5.21
CA ILE A 476 -8.98 30.61 6.61
C ILE A 476 -9.62 31.98 6.68
N LYS A 477 -9.22 32.95 5.83
CA LYS A 477 -9.81 34.30 5.81
C LYS A 477 -11.27 34.27 5.37
N ASP A 478 -11.56 33.44 4.35
CA ASP A 478 -12.87 33.41 3.68
C ASP A 478 -13.90 32.52 4.39
N THR A 479 -13.45 31.61 5.28
CA THR A 479 -14.34 30.67 5.96
C THR A 479 -14.67 31.14 7.38
N TYR A 480 -15.91 30.93 7.82
CA TYR A 480 -16.27 31.17 9.23
C TYR A 480 -15.55 30.18 10.13
N ILE A 481 -14.69 30.69 11.01
CA ILE A 481 -13.93 29.88 11.97
C ILE A 481 -14.06 30.52 13.36
N LYS A 482 -14.42 29.70 14.36
CA LYS A 482 -14.52 30.15 15.74
C LYS A 482 -13.90 29.09 16.66
N ILE A 483 -12.93 29.49 17.47
CA ILE A 483 -12.29 28.65 18.50
C ILE A 483 -12.80 29.16 19.86
N ILE A 484 -13.11 28.24 20.79
CA ILE A 484 -13.79 28.54 22.06
C ILE A 484 -12.91 28.05 23.23
N GLY A 485 -13.07 28.72 24.38
CA GLY A 485 -12.43 28.33 25.62
C GLY A 485 -10.91 28.51 25.63
N GLU A 486 -10.23 27.61 26.33
CA GLU A 486 -8.78 27.61 26.53
C GLU A 486 -7.98 27.44 25.23
N TYR A 487 -8.58 26.83 24.23
CA TYR A 487 -7.93 26.61 22.93
C TYR A 487 -7.66 27.90 22.14
N LYS A 488 -8.17 29.06 22.58
CA LYS A 488 -7.80 30.37 22.02
C LYS A 488 -6.35 30.75 22.31
N GLU A 489 -5.75 30.16 23.33
CA GLU A 489 -4.36 30.38 23.74
C GLU A 489 -3.38 29.46 23.00
N CYS A 490 -3.89 28.54 22.17
CA CYS A 490 -3.04 27.62 21.42
C CYS A 490 -2.16 28.36 20.40
N ALA A 491 -0.89 27.96 20.33
CA ALA A 491 0.04 28.36 19.28
C ALA A 491 -0.17 27.45 18.06
N PHE A 492 -0.98 27.85 17.13
CA PHE A 492 -1.25 27.13 15.89
C PHE A 492 -0.20 27.40 14.82
N ALA A 493 0.00 26.44 13.91
CA ALA A 493 0.83 26.61 12.73
C ALA A 493 0.21 27.57 11.71
N ASN A 494 -1.12 27.51 11.54
CA ASN A 494 -1.91 28.38 10.67
C ASN A 494 -2.62 29.46 11.49
N ASN A 495 -2.97 30.60 10.87
CA ASN A 495 -3.60 31.72 11.54
C ASN A 495 -5.11 31.52 11.80
N TRP A 496 -5.48 30.44 12.52
CA TRP A 496 -6.87 30.10 12.82
C TRP A 496 -7.61 31.18 13.65
N LEU A 497 -6.90 31.96 14.41
CA LEU A 497 -7.47 33.00 15.25
C LEU A 497 -7.70 34.32 14.49
N LYS A 498 -7.31 34.40 13.22
CA LYS A 498 -7.45 35.61 12.37
C LYS A 498 -6.88 36.87 13.03
N LYS A 499 -5.75 36.73 13.72
CA LYS A 499 -5.03 37.83 14.36
C LYS A 499 -4.21 38.61 13.34
#